data_3a1f653d2266f73a42f04921c96de0b5
#
_entry.id   3a1f653d2266f73a42f04921c96de0b5
#
_cell.length_a   1.000
_cell.length_b   1.000
_cell.length_c   1.000
_cell.angle_alpha   90.00
_cell.angle_beta   90.00
_cell.angle_gamma   90.00
#
_symmetry.space_group_name_H-M   'P 1'
#
loop_
_entity.id
_entity.type
_entity.pdbx_description
1 polymer ?
#
loop_
_entity_poly.entity_id
_entity_poly.type
_entity_poly.pdbx_seq_one_letter_code
_entity_poly.pdbx_strand_id
1 'polypeptide(L)'
;MKSTLGTALGAGLSAVPMALAAASRPTMIESEDLNSRAYLQDEYDLHFVALGDWGRNGADHQVQVAQQMGKWTANHPNDFIISTGDNFYPSGVISEHDPLWHYSFENVYTDFSLQWDWYPTLGNHDYKSDPDAQVRYSAISRRWKMPARYYSKTFKLREQGEVLMAFIDTNPLIPEFYKHSEYGPHVAGQQPDKQLAWLDKLLAESSAQWKIVVGHHPIYTAGPRTENYDTLAVRKVLEPILQKHEIPVYLSGHEHSMQHLKVSDKSFQQFISGSGSEVTPVKKGLPYSRFEASTYGFMYFAINKTQLSVQCIDHEGSVVYQTIVQKK
;
A
#
# COMPACT_ATOMS: atom_id res chain seq x y z
N MET A 1 -83.24 3.14 -28.43
CA MET A 1 -84.04 3.22 -27.20
C MET A 1 -83.18 2.98 -26.01
N LYS A 2 -83.19 3.95 -25.09
CA LYS A 2 -82.76 3.90 -23.70
C LYS A 2 -81.30 3.64 -23.35
N SER A 3 -80.60 4.72 -23.01
CA SER A 3 -79.47 4.93 -22.18
C SER A 3 -79.58 4.30 -20.79
N THR A 4 -78.44 3.86 -20.24
CA THR A 4 -78.22 3.94 -18.79
C THR A 4 -76.77 4.30 -18.52
N LEU A 5 -76.56 5.40 -17.82
CA LEU A 5 -75.32 5.85 -17.19
C LEU A 5 -74.87 4.85 -16.13
N GLY A 6 -73.59 4.56 -16.10
CA GLY A 6 -72.92 3.90 -15.00
C GLY A 6 -71.80 4.78 -14.46
N THR A 7 -71.98 5.24 -13.23
CA THR A 7 -71.06 6.06 -12.46
C THR A 7 -69.76 5.31 -12.13
N ALA A 8 -68.62 5.88 -12.49
CA ALA A 8 -67.30 5.39 -12.06
C ALA A 8 -66.94 6.03 -10.71
N LEU A 9 -66.69 5.20 -9.71
CA LEU A 9 -66.06 5.59 -8.45
C LEU A 9 -64.53 5.69 -8.68
N GLY A 10 -63.99 6.89 -8.50
CA GLY A 10 -62.57 7.13 -8.47
C GLY A 10 -61.98 6.70 -7.13
N ALA A 11 -61.08 5.72 -7.18
CA ALA A 11 -60.22 5.40 -6.05
C ALA A 11 -58.96 6.27 -6.12
N GLY A 12 -58.86 7.22 -5.22
CA GLY A 12 -57.67 8.03 -5.07
C GLY A 12 -56.53 7.22 -4.47
N LEU A 13 -55.49 7.00 -5.27
CA LEU A 13 -54.22 6.52 -4.79
C LEU A 13 -53.45 7.71 -4.21
N SER A 14 -53.37 7.76 -2.87
CA SER A 14 -52.46 8.66 -2.16
C SER A 14 -51.02 8.18 -2.35
N ALA A 15 -50.23 8.91 -3.15
CA ALA A 15 -48.80 8.71 -3.26
C ALA A 15 -48.14 9.21 -1.97
N VAL A 16 -47.58 8.28 -1.22
CA VAL A 16 -46.68 8.59 -0.11
C VAL A 16 -45.34 8.99 -0.73
N PRO A 17 -44.79 10.18 -0.43
CA PRO A 17 -43.48 10.54 -0.91
C PRO A 17 -42.45 9.68 -0.19
N MET A 18 -41.78 8.81 -0.94
CA MET A 18 -40.60 8.08 -0.51
C MET A 18 -39.48 9.10 -0.37
N ALA A 19 -39.16 9.51 0.85
CA ALA A 19 -38.01 10.32 1.14
C ALA A 19 -36.76 9.48 0.81
N LEU A 20 -36.10 9.81 -0.30
CA LEU A 20 -34.75 9.35 -0.58
C LEU A 20 -33.88 9.93 0.54
N ALA A 21 -33.43 9.07 1.45
CA ALA A 21 -32.34 9.41 2.36
C ALA A 21 -31.13 9.73 1.50
N ALA A 22 -30.80 11.01 1.41
CA ALA A 22 -29.55 11.46 0.80
C ALA A 22 -28.41 10.83 1.61
N ALA A 23 -27.73 9.85 1.02
CA ALA A 23 -26.47 9.37 1.54
C ALA A 23 -25.55 10.59 1.66
N SER A 24 -25.15 10.91 2.90
CA SER A 24 -24.21 11.98 3.17
C SER A 24 -22.93 11.66 2.37
N ARG A 25 -22.68 12.45 1.33
CA ARG A 25 -21.37 12.44 0.65
C ARG A 25 -20.31 12.70 1.72
N PRO A 26 -19.20 11.96 1.75
CA PRO A 26 -18.08 12.35 2.60
C PRO A 26 -17.76 13.80 2.26
N THR A 27 -17.60 14.62 3.28
CA THR A 27 -17.27 16.04 3.14
C THR A 27 -15.97 16.10 2.34
N MET A 28 -16.04 16.49 1.07
CA MET A 28 -14.87 16.82 0.28
C MET A 28 -14.22 18.01 0.99
N ILE A 29 -13.02 17.83 1.52
CA ILE A 29 -12.20 18.96 1.95
C ILE A 29 -11.97 19.79 0.68
N GLU A 30 -12.32 21.06 0.74
CA GLU A 30 -12.26 21.93 -0.45
C GLU A 30 -10.87 21.90 -1.05
N SER A 31 -10.78 21.73 -2.37
CA SER A 31 -9.54 21.53 -3.12
C SER A 31 -8.50 22.64 -2.93
N GLU A 32 -8.93 23.85 -2.58
CA GLU A 32 -8.04 24.99 -2.28
C GLU A 32 -7.28 24.81 -0.96
N ASP A 33 -7.85 24.18 0.06
CA ASP A 33 -7.19 23.90 1.34
C ASP A 33 -6.15 22.76 1.22
N LEU A 34 -6.39 21.81 0.31
CA LEU A 34 -5.45 20.72 0.02
C LEU A 34 -4.22 21.22 -0.76
N ASN A 35 -4.43 22.13 -1.72
CA ASN A 35 -3.36 22.74 -2.49
C ASN A 35 -2.54 23.76 -1.67
N SER A 36 -3.15 24.51 -0.75
CA SER A 36 -2.44 25.48 0.09
C SER A 36 -1.51 24.81 1.11
N ARG A 37 -1.79 23.56 1.52
CA ARG A 37 -0.90 22.77 2.39
C ARG A 37 0.20 22.01 1.64
N ALA A 38 0.08 21.83 0.32
CA ALA A 38 1.12 21.21 -0.51
C ALA A 38 2.39 22.08 -0.61
N TYR A 39 2.31 23.36 -0.29
CA TYR A 39 3.47 24.28 -0.27
C TYR A 39 4.35 24.18 0.98
N LEU A 40 4.14 23.22 1.86
CA LEU A 40 5.04 22.94 2.98
C LEU A 40 6.23 22.05 2.55
N GLN A 41 6.70 22.17 1.30
CA GLN A 41 7.85 21.41 0.78
C GLN A 41 9.11 21.61 1.61
N ASP A 42 9.29 22.82 2.17
CA ASP A 42 10.41 23.13 3.07
C ASP A 42 10.23 22.58 4.50
N GLU A 43 9.03 22.10 4.84
CA GLU A 43 8.71 21.58 6.18
C GLU A 43 9.11 20.12 6.37
N TYR A 44 9.26 19.36 5.26
CA TYR A 44 9.63 17.96 5.29
C TYR A 44 11.00 17.72 4.65
N ASP A 45 11.69 16.71 5.16
CA ASP A 45 13.08 16.42 4.82
C ASP A 45 13.24 15.25 3.86
N LEU A 46 12.28 14.32 3.85
CA LEU A 46 12.32 13.10 3.06
C LEU A 46 10.95 12.81 2.48
N HIS A 47 10.90 12.49 1.19
CA HIS A 47 9.67 12.29 0.45
C HIS A 47 9.71 10.99 -0.35
N PHE A 48 8.64 10.21 -0.31
CA PHE A 48 8.58 8.98 -1.11
C PHE A 48 7.16 8.59 -1.49
N VAL A 49 7.07 7.82 -2.55
CA VAL A 49 5.84 7.16 -2.98
C VAL A 49 5.88 5.70 -2.54
N ALA A 50 4.74 5.16 -2.12
CA ALA A 50 4.56 3.73 -1.92
C ALA A 50 3.40 3.21 -2.77
N LEU A 51 3.62 2.10 -3.47
CA LEU A 51 2.59 1.35 -4.18
C LEU A 51 2.92 -0.14 -4.17
N GLY A 52 1.94 -0.98 -4.37
CA GLY A 52 2.09 -2.43 -4.53
C GLY A 52 1.09 -2.99 -5.51
N ASP A 53 1.22 -4.29 -5.79
CA ASP A 53 0.23 -5.04 -6.56
C ASP A 53 0.01 -4.47 -7.98
N TRP A 54 1.15 -4.14 -8.67
CA TRP A 54 1.11 -3.29 -9.84
C TRP A 54 1.47 -3.96 -11.18
N GLY A 55 2.37 -4.94 -11.23
CA GLY A 55 3.03 -5.38 -12.47
C GLY A 55 2.18 -6.23 -13.42
N ARG A 56 1.34 -5.59 -14.25
CA ARG A 56 0.42 -6.24 -15.19
C ARG A 56 0.65 -5.87 -16.64
N ASN A 57 1.92 -5.71 -17.04
CA ASN A 57 2.31 -5.37 -18.42
C ASN A 57 1.69 -4.07 -18.94
N GLY A 58 1.46 -3.10 -18.07
CA GLY A 58 0.76 -1.86 -18.39
C GLY A 58 -0.76 -1.99 -18.51
N ALA A 59 -1.29 -3.21 -18.36
CA ALA A 59 -2.73 -3.48 -18.42
C ALA A 59 -3.45 -3.10 -17.11
N ASP A 60 -4.74 -3.34 -17.09
CA ASP A 60 -5.67 -2.93 -16.04
C ASP A 60 -5.56 -1.40 -15.83
N HIS A 61 -5.18 -0.91 -14.68
CA HIS A 61 -4.97 0.52 -14.47
C HIS A 61 -3.50 0.88 -14.19
N GLN A 62 -2.57 -0.04 -14.43
CA GLN A 62 -1.16 0.16 -14.12
C GLN A 62 -0.58 1.42 -14.81
N VAL A 63 -0.83 1.59 -16.12
CA VAL A 63 -0.34 2.77 -16.87
C VAL A 63 -0.92 4.07 -16.33
N GLN A 64 -2.23 4.09 -16.01
CA GLN A 64 -2.89 5.28 -15.47
C GLN A 64 -2.32 5.69 -14.12
N VAL A 65 -2.10 4.71 -13.24
CA VAL A 65 -1.47 4.94 -11.93
C VAL A 65 -0.03 5.43 -12.11
N ALA A 66 0.77 4.80 -12.99
CA ALA A 66 2.14 5.23 -13.27
C ALA A 66 2.21 6.66 -13.82
N GLN A 67 1.34 7.02 -14.77
CA GLN A 67 1.24 8.38 -15.30
C GLN A 67 0.86 9.40 -14.23
N GLN A 68 -0.07 9.03 -13.35
CA GLN A 68 -0.48 9.91 -12.27
C GLN A 68 0.61 10.06 -11.21
N MET A 69 1.36 8.98 -10.90
CA MET A 69 2.57 9.07 -10.06
C MET A 69 3.58 10.05 -10.66
N GLY A 70 3.87 9.94 -11.96
CA GLY A 70 4.78 10.85 -12.65
C GLY A 70 4.32 12.32 -12.58
N LYS A 71 3.04 12.59 -12.84
CA LYS A 71 2.46 13.95 -12.73
C LYS A 71 2.54 14.48 -11.28
N TRP A 72 2.25 13.63 -10.30
CA TRP A 72 2.32 14.02 -8.88
C TRP A 72 3.75 14.37 -8.48
N THR A 73 4.69 13.48 -8.74
CA THR A 73 6.09 13.63 -8.34
C THR A 73 6.87 14.65 -9.20
N ALA A 74 6.35 15.06 -10.35
CA ALA A 74 6.87 16.20 -11.09
C ALA A 74 6.62 17.55 -10.37
N ASN A 75 5.59 17.60 -9.52
CA ASN A 75 5.19 18.81 -8.78
C ASN A 75 5.43 18.71 -7.26
N HIS A 76 5.83 17.53 -6.77
CA HIS A 76 6.11 17.27 -5.36
C HIS A 76 7.46 16.55 -5.24
N PRO A 77 8.29 16.88 -4.25
CA PRO A 77 9.56 16.19 -4.05
C PRO A 77 9.38 14.67 -3.95
N ASN A 78 10.31 13.91 -4.52
CA ASN A 78 10.33 12.46 -4.41
C ASN A 78 11.78 11.97 -4.40
N ASP A 79 12.22 11.38 -3.31
CA ASP A 79 13.60 10.92 -3.13
C ASP A 79 13.76 9.45 -3.55
N PHE A 80 12.71 8.64 -3.37
CA PHE A 80 12.67 7.22 -3.75
C PHE A 80 11.23 6.69 -3.82
N ILE A 81 11.09 5.45 -4.28
CA ILE A 81 9.82 4.74 -4.36
C ILE A 81 9.93 3.44 -3.55
N ILE A 82 8.85 3.08 -2.84
CA ILE A 82 8.68 1.78 -2.18
C ILE A 82 7.70 0.95 -3.00
N SER A 83 8.08 -0.30 -3.31
CA SER A 83 7.12 -1.30 -3.77
C SER A 83 6.78 -2.26 -2.64
N THR A 84 5.49 -2.35 -2.31
CA THR A 84 5.00 -3.19 -1.21
C THR A 84 4.72 -4.63 -1.63
N GLY A 85 5.33 -5.10 -2.73
CA GLY A 85 5.25 -6.49 -3.21
C GLY A 85 4.19 -6.72 -4.27
N ASP A 86 4.09 -7.96 -4.72
CA ASP A 86 3.37 -8.38 -5.93
C ASP A 86 3.78 -7.50 -7.12
N ASN A 87 5.10 -7.55 -7.37
CA ASN A 87 5.75 -6.70 -8.36
C ASN A 87 5.44 -7.15 -9.79
N PHE A 88 5.14 -8.45 -9.98
CA PHE A 88 4.86 -9.01 -11.31
C PHE A 88 3.75 -10.06 -11.27
N TYR A 89 2.71 -9.82 -12.04
CA TYR A 89 1.58 -10.72 -12.23
C TYR A 89 1.65 -11.49 -13.57
N PRO A 90 1.04 -12.70 -13.65
CA PRO A 90 0.35 -13.41 -12.54
C PRO A 90 1.30 -14.21 -11.64
N SER A 91 2.58 -14.35 -11.97
CA SER A 91 3.46 -15.36 -11.35
C SER A 91 4.90 -14.90 -11.12
N GLY A 92 5.16 -13.61 -10.92
CA GLY A 92 6.53 -13.10 -10.75
C GLY A 92 7.34 -13.18 -12.05
N VAL A 93 8.67 -13.07 -11.92
CA VAL A 93 9.63 -13.17 -13.03
C VAL A 93 10.44 -14.46 -12.93
N ILE A 94 10.77 -15.07 -14.07
CA ILE A 94 11.55 -16.33 -14.14
C ILE A 94 13.06 -16.12 -14.08
N SER A 95 13.53 -14.89 -14.33
CA SER A 95 14.95 -14.52 -14.26
C SER A 95 15.12 -13.01 -14.21
N GLU A 96 16.33 -12.53 -13.93
CA GLU A 96 16.72 -11.12 -14.05
C GLU A 96 16.72 -10.60 -15.49
N HIS A 97 16.53 -11.47 -16.47
CA HIS A 97 16.41 -11.14 -17.90
C HIS A 97 14.99 -11.37 -18.45
N ASP A 98 14.01 -11.63 -17.58
CA ASP A 98 12.63 -11.82 -17.99
C ASP A 98 12.10 -10.57 -18.71
N PRO A 99 11.43 -10.73 -19.87
CA PRO A 99 10.80 -9.58 -20.56
C PRO A 99 9.81 -8.78 -19.72
N LEU A 100 9.22 -9.37 -18.68
CA LEU A 100 8.32 -8.66 -17.76
C LEU A 100 8.97 -7.45 -17.10
N TRP A 101 10.30 -7.45 -16.90
CA TRP A 101 11.01 -6.26 -16.43
C TRP A 101 10.77 -5.05 -17.32
N HIS A 102 10.76 -5.25 -18.64
CA HIS A 102 10.48 -4.17 -19.58
C HIS A 102 9.00 -3.85 -19.64
N TYR A 103 8.13 -4.87 -19.77
CA TYR A 103 6.71 -4.65 -20.01
C TYR A 103 5.93 -4.17 -18.78
N SER A 104 6.37 -4.54 -17.58
CA SER A 104 5.68 -4.16 -16.34
C SER A 104 6.41 -3.06 -15.55
N PHE A 105 7.71 -2.86 -15.74
CA PHE A 105 8.47 -1.91 -14.93
C PHE A 105 9.15 -0.82 -15.75
N GLU A 106 10.16 -1.16 -16.57
CA GLU A 106 11.01 -0.15 -17.21
C GLU A 106 10.25 0.74 -18.19
N ASN A 107 9.32 0.17 -18.97
CA ASN A 107 8.54 0.88 -19.99
C ASN A 107 7.22 1.47 -19.45
N VAL A 108 6.86 1.21 -18.19
CA VAL A 108 5.63 1.73 -17.58
C VAL A 108 5.93 2.95 -16.72
N TYR A 109 6.94 2.88 -15.87
CA TYR A 109 7.31 3.98 -14.95
C TYR A 109 8.42 4.82 -15.58
N THR A 110 8.10 5.53 -16.67
CA THR A 110 9.08 6.20 -17.54
C THR A 110 9.34 7.67 -17.20
N ASP A 111 8.44 8.33 -16.46
CA ASP A 111 8.62 9.72 -16.07
C ASP A 111 9.95 9.95 -15.35
N PHE A 112 10.57 11.12 -15.60
CA PHE A 112 11.87 11.45 -15.01
C PHE A 112 11.86 11.38 -13.48
N SER A 113 10.80 11.87 -12.85
CA SER A 113 10.61 11.86 -11.40
C SER A 113 10.41 10.46 -10.78
N LEU A 114 10.23 9.42 -11.62
CA LEU A 114 10.15 8.03 -11.21
C LEU A 114 11.45 7.25 -11.47
N GLN A 115 12.52 7.94 -11.91
CA GLN A 115 13.83 7.32 -12.17
C GLN A 115 14.73 7.25 -10.94
N TRP A 116 14.21 7.54 -9.75
CA TRP A 116 14.90 7.37 -8.47
C TRP A 116 14.97 5.91 -8.04
N ASP A 117 15.65 5.66 -6.92
CA ASP A 117 15.77 4.31 -6.36
C ASP A 117 14.38 3.75 -5.97
N TRP A 118 14.13 2.51 -6.33
CA TRP A 118 12.98 1.71 -5.92
C TRP A 118 13.42 0.67 -4.90
N TYR A 119 12.79 0.65 -3.74
CA TYR A 119 13.04 -0.30 -2.65
C TYR A 119 11.85 -1.26 -2.53
N PRO A 120 11.92 -2.45 -3.14
CA PRO A 120 10.80 -3.39 -3.15
C PRO A 120 10.82 -4.38 -1.99
N THR A 121 9.65 -4.92 -1.68
CA THR A 121 9.47 -6.22 -1.01
C THR A 121 8.94 -7.25 -1.99
N LEU A 122 8.93 -8.53 -1.60
CA LEU A 122 8.34 -9.61 -2.37
C LEU A 122 6.90 -9.89 -1.90
N GLY A 123 5.98 -10.01 -2.86
CA GLY A 123 4.63 -10.49 -2.61
C GLY A 123 4.48 -11.99 -2.94
N ASN A 124 3.28 -12.52 -2.74
CA ASN A 124 3.02 -13.94 -2.97
C ASN A 124 2.99 -14.29 -4.47
N HIS A 125 2.62 -13.36 -5.36
CA HIS A 125 2.72 -13.58 -6.79
C HIS A 125 4.17 -13.68 -7.26
N ASP A 126 5.08 -12.93 -6.65
CA ASP A 126 6.51 -13.00 -6.93
C ASP A 126 7.12 -14.37 -6.54
N TYR A 127 6.49 -15.04 -5.58
CA TYR A 127 6.90 -16.39 -5.11
C TYR A 127 6.40 -17.54 -5.98
N LYS A 128 5.62 -17.28 -7.03
CA LYS A 128 5.18 -18.33 -7.96
C LYS A 128 6.22 -18.68 -9.02
N SER A 129 7.28 -17.89 -9.15
CA SER A 129 8.41 -18.14 -10.07
C SER A 129 9.73 -18.04 -9.30
N ASP A 130 10.68 -17.21 -9.76
CA ASP A 130 11.98 -17.05 -9.09
C ASP A 130 12.08 -15.73 -8.33
N PRO A 131 11.78 -15.68 -7.02
CA PRO A 131 11.86 -14.45 -6.25
C PRO A 131 13.30 -13.92 -6.15
N ASP A 132 14.35 -14.76 -6.25
CA ASP A 132 15.73 -14.31 -6.26
C ASP A 132 16.13 -13.59 -7.55
N ALA A 133 15.37 -13.78 -8.63
CA ALA A 133 15.55 -12.99 -9.86
C ALA A 133 15.41 -11.49 -9.58
N GLN A 134 14.51 -11.10 -8.67
CA GLN A 134 14.33 -9.71 -8.28
C GLN A 134 15.52 -9.16 -7.48
N VAL A 135 16.14 -10.01 -6.66
CA VAL A 135 17.40 -9.67 -5.98
C VAL A 135 18.53 -9.48 -7.02
N ARG A 136 18.68 -10.42 -7.96
CA ARG A 136 19.73 -10.35 -9.01
C ARG A 136 19.53 -9.18 -9.96
N TYR A 137 18.29 -8.78 -10.24
CA TYR A 137 18.01 -7.62 -11.10
C TYR A 137 18.58 -6.30 -10.55
N SER A 138 18.81 -6.21 -9.25
CA SER A 138 19.49 -5.05 -8.63
C SER A 138 20.90 -4.80 -9.17
N ALA A 139 21.55 -5.81 -9.77
CA ALA A 139 22.84 -5.65 -10.44
C ALA A 139 22.70 -5.11 -11.88
N ILE A 140 21.51 -5.18 -12.46
CA ILE A 140 21.21 -4.75 -13.83
C ILE A 140 20.58 -3.35 -13.83
N SER A 141 19.52 -3.16 -13.05
CA SER A 141 18.78 -1.92 -13.02
C SER A 141 19.43 -0.89 -12.11
N ARG A 142 19.61 0.33 -12.64
CA ARG A 142 20.09 1.48 -11.87
C ARG A 142 19.17 1.81 -10.71
N ARG A 143 17.85 1.65 -10.89
CA ARG A 143 16.84 2.09 -9.95
C ARG A 143 16.26 1.00 -9.05
N TRP A 144 16.37 -0.29 -9.38
CA TRP A 144 15.88 -1.40 -8.55
C TRP A 144 16.88 -1.74 -7.45
N LYS A 145 16.52 -1.57 -6.17
CA LYS A 145 17.41 -1.71 -5.01
C LYS A 145 16.90 -2.77 -4.05
N MET A 146 17.15 -4.03 -4.38
CA MET A 146 16.78 -5.20 -3.58
C MET A 146 18.00 -6.07 -3.31
N PRO A 147 18.82 -5.74 -2.30
CA PRO A 147 20.09 -6.46 -2.06
C PRO A 147 19.90 -7.88 -1.51
N ALA A 148 18.74 -8.17 -0.94
CA ALA A 148 18.35 -9.47 -0.39
C ALA A 148 16.81 -9.54 -0.31
N ARG A 149 16.25 -10.73 0.00
CA ARG A 149 14.79 -10.88 0.20
C ARG A 149 14.26 -10.08 1.40
N TYR A 150 15.11 -9.82 2.40
CA TYR A 150 14.85 -8.85 3.46
C TYR A 150 16.11 -8.03 3.75
N TYR A 151 15.94 -6.76 4.02
CA TYR A 151 17.05 -5.81 4.18
C TYR A 151 16.58 -4.55 4.88
N SER A 152 17.50 -3.64 5.16
CA SER A 152 17.18 -2.32 5.71
C SER A 152 17.88 -1.21 4.95
N LYS A 153 17.29 -0.02 5.04
CA LYS A 153 17.87 1.22 4.53
C LYS A 153 17.65 2.33 5.54
N THR A 154 18.68 3.08 5.85
CA THR A 154 18.59 4.29 6.67
C THR A 154 18.71 5.52 5.77
N PHE A 155 17.79 6.45 5.93
CA PHE A 155 17.78 7.76 5.28
C PHE A 155 18.07 8.84 6.31
N LYS A 156 18.80 9.87 5.90
CA LYS A 156 19.09 11.02 6.76
C LYS A 156 18.00 12.08 6.62
N LEU A 157 17.61 12.65 7.74
CA LEU A 157 16.84 13.88 7.80
C LEU A 157 17.78 15.05 8.07
N ARG A 158 17.30 16.25 7.89
CA ARG A 158 18.00 17.47 8.36
C ARG A 158 18.25 17.37 9.87
N GLU A 159 19.11 18.20 10.41
CA GLU A 159 19.40 18.27 11.85
C GLU A 159 19.79 16.93 12.50
N GLN A 160 20.52 16.08 11.78
CA GLN A 160 21.03 14.79 12.25
C GLN A 160 19.93 13.74 12.59
N GLY A 161 18.73 13.89 12.05
CA GLY A 161 17.68 12.89 12.15
C GLY A 161 17.88 11.72 11.19
N GLU A 162 17.26 10.57 11.51
CA GLU A 162 17.30 9.37 10.67
C GLU A 162 15.93 8.69 10.58
N VAL A 163 15.67 8.10 9.42
CA VAL A 163 14.55 7.17 9.18
C VAL A 163 15.13 5.81 8.85
N LEU A 164 14.92 4.83 9.71
CA LEU A 164 15.20 3.43 9.41
C LEU A 164 13.98 2.80 8.75
N MET A 165 14.18 2.21 7.59
CA MET A 165 13.19 1.36 6.92
C MET A 165 13.68 -0.08 6.90
N ALA A 166 12.90 -1.00 7.47
CA ALA A 166 13.13 -2.43 7.43
C ALA A 166 12.17 -3.07 6.43
N PHE A 167 12.69 -3.60 5.34
CA PHE A 167 11.96 -4.33 4.31
C PHE A 167 12.02 -5.81 4.65
N ILE A 168 10.86 -6.42 4.85
CA ILE A 168 10.76 -7.82 5.27
C ILE A 168 10.05 -8.67 4.21
N ASP A 169 10.46 -9.92 4.11
CA ASP A 169 9.77 -10.93 3.33
C ASP A 169 8.73 -11.63 4.20
N THR A 170 7.46 -11.35 3.93
CA THR A 170 6.37 -11.93 4.72
C THR A 170 5.95 -13.32 4.25
N ASN A 171 6.38 -13.77 3.06
CA ASN A 171 5.98 -15.07 2.52
C ASN A 171 6.44 -16.25 3.39
N PRO A 172 7.70 -16.34 3.86
CA PRO A 172 8.14 -17.44 4.72
C PRO A 172 7.55 -17.40 6.13
N LEU A 173 6.83 -16.33 6.51
CA LEU A 173 6.13 -16.24 7.79
C LEU A 173 4.78 -16.95 7.79
N ILE A 174 4.33 -17.46 6.64
CA ILE A 174 3.03 -18.09 6.45
C ILE A 174 3.21 -19.61 6.35
N PRO A 175 2.86 -20.39 7.39
CA PRO A 175 3.08 -21.85 7.40
C PRO A 175 2.39 -22.61 6.27
N GLU A 176 1.25 -22.13 5.82
CA GLU A 176 0.48 -22.73 4.72
C GLU A 176 1.22 -22.68 3.40
N PHE A 177 2.07 -21.67 3.19
CA PHE A 177 2.85 -21.51 1.95
C PHE A 177 3.86 -22.64 1.74
N TYR A 178 4.39 -23.24 2.80
CA TYR A 178 5.31 -24.37 2.71
C TYR A 178 4.66 -25.64 2.13
N LYS A 179 3.33 -25.72 2.17
CA LYS A 179 2.54 -26.85 1.64
C LYS A 179 1.92 -26.53 0.27
N HIS A 180 2.00 -25.27 -0.16
CA HIS A 180 1.40 -24.84 -1.43
C HIS A 180 2.29 -25.27 -2.59
N SER A 181 1.70 -25.75 -3.68
CA SER A 181 2.43 -26.27 -4.84
C SER A 181 3.29 -25.22 -5.54
N GLU A 182 2.86 -23.96 -5.58
CA GLU A 182 3.59 -22.88 -6.24
C GLU A 182 4.57 -22.17 -5.27
N TYR A 183 4.16 -21.92 -4.02
CA TYR A 183 4.99 -21.18 -3.05
C TYR A 183 6.01 -22.08 -2.33
N GLY A 184 5.62 -23.33 -2.07
CA GLY A 184 6.41 -24.27 -1.27
C GLY A 184 7.86 -24.42 -1.71
N PRO A 185 8.16 -24.63 -3.00
CA PRO A 185 9.53 -24.73 -3.48
C PRO A 185 10.41 -23.49 -3.15
N HIS A 186 9.81 -22.31 -3.13
CA HIS A 186 10.53 -21.05 -2.96
C HIS A 186 10.61 -20.56 -1.52
N VAL A 187 9.72 -21.01 -0.62
CA VAL A 187 9.80 -20.73 0.82
C VAL A 187 10.60 -21.80 1.59
N ALA A 188 10.70 -23.02 1.08
CA ALA A 188 11.30 -24.18 1.79
C ALA A 188 12.74 -23.93 2.27
N GLY A 189 13.54 -23.16 1.54
CA GLY A 189 14.91 -22.80 1.92
C GLY A 189 15.01 -21.57 2.82
N GLN A 190 13.93 -20.92 3.14
CA GLN A 190 13.92 -19.69 3.94
C GLN A 190 13.97 -20.02 5.43
N GLN A 191 14.45 -19.07 6.22
CA GLN A 191 14.63 -19.20 7.67
C GLN A 191 13.87 -18.05 8.37
N PRO A 192 12.54 -18.17 8.56
CA PRO A 192 11.71 -17.11 9.12
C PRO A 192 12.19 -16.65 10.50
N ASP A 193 12.61 -17.58 11.36
CA ASP A 193 13.11 -17.25 12.69
C ASP A 193 14.39 -16.39 12.65
N LYS A 194 15.27 -16.61 11.67
CA LYS A 194 16.44 -15.76 11.48
C LYS A 194 16.07 -14.35 11.03
N GLN A 195 15.10 -14.24 10.14
CA GLN A 195 14.59 -12.94 9.70
C GLN A 195 13.95 -12.17 10.85
N LEU A 196 13.10 -12.84 11.66
CA LEU A 196 12.46 -12.23 12.82
C LEU A 196 13.47 -11.80 13.88
N ALA A 197 14.48 -12.63 14.15
CA ALA A 197 15.58 -12.29 15.06
C ALA A 197 16.43 -11.12 14.54
N TRP A 198 16.69 -11.09 13.23
CA TRP A 198 17.36 -9.95 12.58
C TRP A 198 16.53 -8.66 12.71
N LEU A 199 15.22 -8.73 12.46
CA LEU A 199 14.34 -7.56 12.58
C LEU A 199 14.32 -7.06 14.03
N ASP A 200 14.13 -7.96 15.01
CA ASP A 200 14.11 -7.62 16.43
C ASP A 200 15.41 -6.93 16.87
N LYS A 201 16.56 -7.46 16.46
CA LYS A 201 17.88 -6.89 16.73
C LYS A 201 18.06 -5.53 16.05
N LEU A 202 17.73 -5.42 14.75
CA LEU A 202 17.84 -4.17 13.97
C LEU A 202 17.06 -3.04 14.64
N LEU A 203 15.82 -3.33 15.05
CA LEU A 203 14.94 -2.34 15.68
C LEU A 203 15.42 -1.96 17.10
N ALA A 204 16.00 -2.90 17.84
CA ALA A 204 16.57 -2.65 19.17
C ALA A 204 17.84 -1.79 19.12
N GLU A 205 18.72 -2.03 18.16
CA GLU A 205 20.00 -1.35 18.04
C GLU A 205 19.91 0.04 17.36
N SER A 206 18.80 0.31 16.65
CA SER A 206 18.64 1.58 15.94
C SER A 206 18.24 2.71 16.86
N SER A 207 18.94 3.85 16.71
CA SER A 207 18.61 5.15 17.31
C SER A 207 17.81 6.07 16.38
N ALA A 208 17.36 5.57 15.22
CA ALA A 208 16.61 6.36 14.24
C ALA A 208 15.33 6.95 14.86
N GLN A 209 15.04 8.20 14.53
CA GLN A 209 13.81 8.88 14.97
C GLN A 209 12.56 8.19 14.46
N TRP A 210 12.59 7.78 13.21
CA TRP A 210 11.51 7.03 12.61
C TRP A 210 11.98 5.61 12.29
N LYS A 211 11.19 4.64 12.70
CA LYS A 211 11.36 3.24 12.32
C LYS A 211 10.11 2.79 11.59
N ILE A 212 10.24 2.44 10.32
CA ILE A 212 9.15 2.00 9.46
C ILE A 212 9.45 0.56 9.03
N VAL A 213 8.47 -0.32 9.15
CA VAL A 213 8.57 -1.69 8.66
C VAL A 213 7.70 -1.81 7.41
N VAL A 214 8.25 -2.40 6.36
CA VAL A 214 7.59 -2.61 5.07
C VAL A 214 7.54 -4.10 4.78
N GLY A 215 6.37 -4.63 4.52
CA GLY A 215 6.15 -6.00 4.09
C GLY A 215 5.04 -6.07 3.06
N HIS A 216 4.73 -7.26 2.54
CA HIS A 216 3.64 -7.39 1.59
C HIS A 216 2.30 -7.68 2.27
N HIS A 217 2.24 -8.76 3.06
CA HIS A 217 0.98 -9.15 3.71
C HIS A 217 0.61 -8.22 4.86
N PRO A 218 -0.66 -7.78 4.96
CA PRO A 218 -1.12 -6.92 6.05
C PRO A 218 -1.24 -7.67 7.38
N ILE A 219 -1.15 -6.93 8.49
CA ILE A 219 -1.43 -7.40 9.84
C ILE A 219 -2.93 -7.26 10.16
N TYR A 220 -3.52 -6.17 9.70
CA TYR A 220 -4.95 -5.89 9.73
C TYR A 220 -5.40 -5.43 8.35
N THR A 221 -6.66 -5.66 8.01
CA THR A 221 -7.25 -5.18 6.76
C THR A 221 -8.74 -4.93 6.89
N ALA A 222 -9.27 -4.01 6.10
CA ALA A 222 -10.69 -3.84 5.84
C ALA A 222 -11.13 -4.55 4.53
N GLY A 223 -10.19 -5.21 3.84
CA GLY A 223 -10.46 -5.98 2.63
C GLY A 223 -11.01 -7.39 2.92
N PRO A 224 -11.15 -8.23 1.90
CA PRO A 224 -11.74 -9.55 2.03
C PRO A 224 -10.91 -10.53 2.88
N ARG A 225 -9.61 -10.26 3.10
CA ARG A 225 -8.69 -11.17 3.82
C ARG A 225 -8.59 -10.94 5.33
N THR A 226 -9.56 -10.24 5.93
CA THR A 226 -9.56 -9.89 7.37
C THR A 226 -9.29 -11.09 8.29
N GLU A 227 -9.86 -12.25 8.00
CA GLU A 227 -9.71 -13.50 8.76
C GLU A 227 -8.99 -14.59 7.94
N ASN A 228 -8.27 -14.22 6.90
CA ASN A 228 -7.55 -15.19 6.08
C ASN A 228 -6.29 -15.68 6.80
N TYR A 229 -5.88 -16.91 6.49
CA TYR A 229 -4.76 -17.60 7.14
C TYR A 229 -3.44 -16.82 7.04
N ASP A 230 -3.19 -16.16 5.91
CA ASP A 230 -1.99 -15.35 5.66
C ASP A 230 -1.93 -14.11 6.54
N THR A 231 -3.02 -13.32 6.58
CA THR A 231 -3.15 -12.16 7.48
C THR A 231 -2.97 -12.56 8.94
N LEU A 232 -3.61 -13.66 9.37
CA LEU A 232 -3.53 -14.16 10.75
C LEU A 232 -2.14 -14.68 11.09
N ALA A 233 -1.47 -15.38 10.16
CA ALA A 233 -0.12 -15.89 10.35
C ALA A 233 0.89 -14.76 10.53
N VAL A 234 0.86 -13.75 9.63
CA VAL A 234 1.76 -12.59 9.70
C VAL A 234 1.49 -11.76 10.95
N ARG A 235 0.21 -11.51 11.29
CA ARG A 235 -0.17 -10.83 12.54
C ARG A 235 0.43 -11.51 13.76
N LYS A 236 0.30 -12.83 13.85
CA LYS A 236 0.76 -13.62 15.01
C LYS A 236 2.23 -13.43 15.33
N VAL A 237 3.09 -13.32 14.31
CA VAL A 237 4.55 -13.26 14.51
C VAL A 237 5.11 -11.83 14.46
N LEU A 238 4.51 -10.95 13.68
CA LEU A 238 5.04 -9.60 13.45
C LEU A 238 4.51 -8.58 14.46
N GLU A 239 3.22 -8.64 14.82
CA GLU A 239 2.62 -7.68 15.75
C GLU A 239 3.37 -7.58 17.09
N PRO A 240 3.79 -8.70 17.76
CA PRO A 240 4.55 -8.61 18.99
C PRO A 240 5.87 -7.84 18.85
N ILE A 241 6.56 -7.97 17.71
CA ILE A 241 7.81 -7.26 17.43
C ILE A 241 7.55 -5.76 17.24
N LEU A 242 6.54 -5.42 16.45
CA LEU A 242 6.17 -4.01 16.22
C LEU A 242 5.75 -3.32 17.52
N GLN A 243 5.01 -4.01 18.38
CA GLN A 243 4.61 -3.50 19.69
C GLN A 243 5.81 -3.32 20.63
N LYS A 244 6.69 -4.33 20.74
CA LYS A 244 7.89 -4.32 21.57
C LYS A 244 8.79 -3.09 21.30
N HIS A 245 8.93 -2.75 20.02
CA HIS A 245 9.79 -1.66 19.57
C HIS A 245 9.03 -0.35 19.31
N GLU A 246 7.75 -0.28 19.68
CA GLU A 246 6.88 0.88 19.50
C GLU A 246 6.93 1.46 18.08
N ILE A 247 6.96 0.57 17.08
CA ILE A 247 7.04 0.98 15.67
C ILE A 247 5.82 1.85 15.33
N PRO A 248 6.02 3.06 14.78
CA PRO A 248 4.90 3.95 14.47
C PRO A 248 4.13 3.54 13.22
N VAL A 249 4.80 2.94 12.23
CA VAL A 249 4.22 2.69 10.91
C VAL A 249 4.64 1.32 10.36
N TYR A 250 3.64 0.57 9.89
CA TYR A 250 3.78 -0.61 9.04
C TYR A 250 3.15 -0.33 7.67
N LEU A 251 3.91 -0.54 6.58
CA LEU A 251 3.43 -0.41 5.20
C LEU A 251 3.24 -1.80 4.59
N SER A 252 2.16 -1.98 3.83
CA SER A 252 1.89 -3.24 3.14
C SER A 252 1.10 -3.05 1.83
N GLY A 253 1.00 -4.13 1.05
CA GLY A 253 0.16 -4.31 -0.12
C GLY A 253 -0.86 -5.42 0.09
N HIS A 254 -0.93 -6.38 -0.86
CA HIS A 254 -1.71 -7.61 -0.85
C HIS A 254 -3.23 -7.41 -0.97
N GLU A 255 -3.79 -6.46 -0.28
CA GLU A 255 -5.17 -6.01 -0.48
C GLU A 255 -5.19 -4.91 -1.53
N HIS A 256 -5.84 -5.15 -2.64
CA HIS A 256 -5.90 -4.22 -3.77
C HIS A 256 -6.79 -3.03 -3.45
N SER A 257 -6.33 -2.19 -2.53
CA SER A 257 -7.05 -1.04 -1.98
C SER A 257 -6.09 -0.07 -1.31
N MET A 258 -6.57 1.12 -0.99
CA MET A 258 -5.86 2.06 -0.13
C MET A 258 -6.53 2.09 1.24
N GLN A 259 -5.75 1.85 2.32
CA GLN A 259 -6.30 1.80 3.67
C GLN A 259 -5.35 2.47 4.68
N HIS A 260 -5.94 3.13 5.68
CA HIS A 260 -5.26 3.54 6.91
C HIS A 260 -5.97 2.89 8.10
N LEU A 261 -5.24 2.05 8.82
CA LEU A 261 -5.76 1.25 9.92
C LEU A 261 -5.02 1.59 11.20
N LYS A 262 -5.77 1.76 12.30
CA LYS A 262 -5.22 2.04 13.63
C LYS A 262 -6.04 1.32 14.69
N VAL A 263 -5.53 0.24 15.19
CA VAL A 263 -6.10 -0.46 16.35
C VAL A 263 -5.75 0.35 17.61
N SER A 264 -6.72 0.58 18.47
CA SER A 264 -6.63 1.56 19.57
C SER A 264 -5.54 1.26 20.60
N ASP A 265 -5.30 -0.03 20.88
CA ASP A 265 -4.33 -0.52 21.87
C ASP A 265 -2.94 -0.83 21.26
N LYS A 266 -2.72 -0.57 19.97
CA LYS A 266 -1.46 -0.83 19.29
C LYS A 266 -0.60 0.41 19.15
N SER A 267 0.73 0.25 19.21
CA SER A 267 1.69 1.35 19.00
C SER A 267 1.70 1.83 17.56
N PHE A 268 1.58 0.91 16.60
CA PHE A 268 1.70 1.20 15.17
C PHE A 268 0.37 1.58 14.51
N GLN A 269 0.51 2.25 13.38
CA GLN A 269 -0.53 2.44 12.37
C GLN A 269 -0.11 1.66 11.12
N GLN A 270 -1.09 1.12 10.42
CA GLN A 270 -0.84 0.40 9.17
C GLN A 270 -1.42 1.18 7.99
N PHE A 271 -0.62 1.29 6.94
CA PHE A 271 -1.05 1.79 5.65
C PHE A 271 -0.95 0.66 4.62
N ILE A 272 -2.02 0.44 3.86
CA ILE A 272 -2.05 -0.51 2.74
C ILE A 272 -2.10 0.30 1.46
N SER A 273 -1.09 0.13 0.62
CA SER A 273 -1.00 0.73 -0.72
C SER A 273 -0.83 -0.38 -1.74
N GLY A 274 -1.91 -1.12 -2.01
CA GLY A 274 -1.94 -2.30 -2.86
C GLY A 274 -2.82 -2.16 -4.11
N SER A 275 -3.17 -0.95 -4.51
CA SER A 275 -4.07 -0.71 -5.66
C SER A 275 -3.36 -0.14 -6.89
N GLY A 276 -2.11 -0.58 -7.11
CA GLY A 276 -1.30 -0.12 -8.24
C GLY A 276 -1.81 -0.51 -9.62
N SER A 277 -2.69 -1.51 -9.72
CA SER A 277 -3.25 -1.96 -11.00
C SER A 277 -4.65 -2.56 -10.92
N GLU A 278 -5.04 -3.12 -9.77
CA GLU A 278 -6.32 -3.78 -9.55
C GLU A 278 -6.94 -3.32 -8.24
N VAL A 279 -8.26 -3.47 -8.09
CA VAL A 279 -8.98 -3.11 -6.86
C VAL A 279 -9.87 -4.25 -6.38
N THR A 280 -9.95 -4.40 -5.05
CA THR A 280 -10.87 -5.30 -4.35
C THR A 280 -11.81 -4.52 -3.42
N PRO A 281 -13.02 -5.03 -3.16
CA PRO A 281 -13.94 -4.39 -2.24
C PRO A 281 -13.36 -4.22 -0.83
N VAL A 282 -13.77 -3.16 -0.15
CA VAL A 282 -13.43 -2.91 1.27
C VAL A 282 -14.67 -2.80 2.13
N LYS A 283 -14.58 -3.28 3.35
CA LYS A 283 -15.63 -3.17 4.36
C LYS A 283 -15.50 -1.82 5.09
N LYS A 284 -16.53 -0.99 4.96
CA LYS A 284 -16.57 0.33 5.58
C LYS A 284 -16.88 0.27 7.08
N GLY A 285 -16.35 1.25 7.83
CA GLY A 285 -16.76 1.52 9.21
C GLY A 285 -16.26 0.51 10.24
N LEU A 286 -15.16 -0.18 9.98
CA LEU A 286 -14.53 -1.02 11.01
C LEU A 286 -13.93 -0.14 12.12
N PRO A 287 -13.99 -0.55 13.40
CA PRO A 287 -13.59 0.30 14.53
C PRO A 287 -12.11 0.70 14.49
N TYR A 288 -11.28 -0.06 13.79
CA TYR A 288 -9.85 0.21 13.60
C TYR A 288 -9.52 0.86 12.24
N SER A 289 -10.50 1.06 11.37
CA SER A 289 -10.29 1.76 10.10
C SER A 289 -10.42 3.28 10.29
N ARG A 290 -9.45 4.01 9.77
CA ARG A 290 -9.46 5.48 9.66
C ARG A 290 -9.81 5.91 8.25
N PHE A 291 -9.43 5.09 7.28
CA PHE A 291 -9.73 5.26 5.87
C PHE A 291 -9.65 3.92 5.15
N GLU A 292 -10.55 3.68 4.23
CA GLU A 292 -10.53 2.57 3.31
C GLU A 292 -11.20 2.94 1.98
N ALA A 293 -10.52 2.65 0.87
CA ALA A 293 -11.03 2.91 -0.47
C ALA A 293 -10.65 1.81 -1.45
N SER A 294 -11.66 1.30 -2.17
CA SER A 294 -11.49 0.46 -3.35
C SER A 294 -11.33 1.36 -4.57
N THR A 295 -10.13 1.93 -4.73
CA THR A 295 -9.78 2.80 -5.86
C THR A 295 -8.32 2.58 -6.25
N TYR A 296 -8.02 2.72 -7.52
CA TYR A 296 -6.65 2.64 -8.04
C TYR A 296 -5.85 3.85 -7.60
N GLY A 297 -4.57 3.65 -7.29
CA GLY A 297 -3.73 4.76 -6.88
C GLY A 297 -2.48 4.35 -6.11
N PHE A 298 -1.93 5.29 -5.40
CA PHE A 298 -0.70 5.17 -4.64
C PHE A 298 -0.74 6.07 -3.40
N MET A 299 0.21 5.88 -2.50
CA MET A 299 0.36 6.76 -1.33
C MET A 299 1.64 7.59 -1.44
N TYR A 300 1.55 8.86 -1.08
CA TYR A 300 2.68 9.78 -0.97
C TYR A 300 2.95 10.10 0.49
N PHE A 301 4.22 10.06 0.85
CA PHE A 301 4.71 10.24 2.22
C PHE A 301 5.73 11.38 2.27
N ALA A 302 5.63 12.21 3.30
CA ALA A 302 6.61 13.24 3.59
C ALA A 302 6.97 13.21 5.09
N ILE A 303 8.26 13.14 5.41
CA ILE A 303 8.75 12.95 6.79
C ILE A 303 9.68 14.09 7.18
N ASN A 304 9.49 14.61 8.38
CA ASN A 304 10.48 15.39 9.10
C ASN A 304 10.74 14.75 10.48
N LYS A 305 11.47 15.44 11.34
CA LYS A 305 11.86 14.93 12.65
C LYS A 305 10.68 14.60 13.57
N THR A 306 9.54 15.28 13.44
CA THR A 306 8.42 15.24 14.38
C THR A 306 7.14 14.65 13.81
N GLN A 307 6.98 14.63 12.51
CA GLN A 307 5.75 14.20 11.87
C GLN A 307 5.98 13.51 10.52
N LEU A 308 5.04 12.64 10.18
CA LEU A 308 4.92 11.98 8.89
C LEU A 308 3.56 12.33 8.30
N SER A 309 3.55 13.02 7.18
CA SER A 309 2.37 13.28 6.37
C SER A 309 2.14 12.13 5.41
N VAL A 310 0.89 11.71 5.24
CA VAL A 310 0.48 10.66 4.30
C VAL A 310 -0.69 11.16 3.49
N GLN A 311 -0.60 11.02 2.16
CA GLN A 311 -1.67 11.33 1.23
C GLN A 311 -1.96 10.11 0.37
N CYS A 312 -3.23 9.76 0.18
CA CYS A 312 -3.68 8.76 -0.77
C CYS A 312 -4.14 9.47 -2.04
N ILE A 313 -3.51 9.17 -3.16
CA ILE A 313 -3.77 9.80 -4.45
C ILE A 313 -4.34 8.74 -5.38
N ASP A 314 -5.51 9.00 -5.96
CA ASP A 314 -6.11 8.11 -6.94
C ASP A 314 -5.51 8.28 -8.35
N HIS A 315 -5.89 7.39 -9.26
CA HIS A 315 -5.41 7.40 -10.64
C HIS A 315 -5.92 8.59 -11.48
N GLU A 316 -6.85 9.39 -10.95
CA GLU A 316 -7.34 10.63 -11.54
C GLU A 316 -6.58 11.86 -11.00
N GLY A 317 -5.80 11.69 -9.93
CA GLY A 317 -4.97 12.71 -9.30
C GLY A 317 -5.62 13.40 -8.12
N SER A 318 -6.77 12.88 -7.66
CA SER A 318 -7.44 13.41 -6.48
C SER A 318 -6.79 12.90 -5.20
N VAL A 319 -6.56 13.77 -4.23
CA VAL A 319 -6.22 13.37 -2.87
C VAL A 319 -7.50 12.90 -2.18
N VAL A 320 -7.68 11.58 -2.12
CA VAL A 320 -8.89 10.97 -1.54
C VAL A 320 -8.83 10.82 -0.02
N TYR A 321 -7.62 10.93 0.55
CA TYR A 321 -7.39 10.92 1.99
C TYR A 321 -6.04 11.55 2.34
N GLN A 322 -5.97 12.21 3.49
CA GLN A 322 -4.71 12.64 4.08
C GLN A 322 -4.73 12.53 5.60
N THR A 323 -3.56 12.35 6.19
CA THR A 323 -3.38 12.30 7.64
C THR A 323 -1.95 12.67 8.03
N ILE A 324 -1.76 13.04 9.29
CA ILE A 324 -0.46 13.29 9.89
C ILE A 324 -0.28 12.33 11.06
N VAL A 325 0.80 11.58 11.05
CA VAL A 325 1.26 10.76 12.16
C VAL A 325 2.27 11.58 12.95
N GLN A 326 1.94 11.91 14.19
CA GLN A 326 2.86 12.58 15.09
C GLN A 326 3.83 11.55 15.68
N LYS A 327 5.11 11.92 15.79
CA LYS A 327 6.07 11.17 16.56
C LYS A 327 5.70 11.29 18.05
N LYS A 328 5.68 10.19 18.74
CA LYS A 328 5.50 10.14 20.19
C LYS A 328 6.78 10.54 20.93
#